data_bd97b0c14b3bc3b0683bd7e0dcbf460e
#
_entry.id   bd97b0c14b3bc3b0683bd7e0dcbf460e
#
_cell.length_a   1.000
_cell.length_b   1.000
_cell.length_c   1.000
_cell.angle_alpha   90.00
_cell.angle_beta   90.00
_cell.angle_gamma   90.00
#
_symmetry.space_group_name_H-M   'P 1'
#
loop_
_entity.id
_entity.type
_entity.pdbx_description
1 polymer ?
#
loop_
_entity_poly.entity_id
_entity_poly.type
_entity_poly.pdbx_seq_one_letter_code
_entity_poly.pdbx_strand_id
1 'polypeptide(L)'
;MRIVILLICLIISLISCKKEGCVDPIATNYNPEVHINNGSCEYFSTTNYNVITPNGFPNMLIPENNPMTIEGVALGKKLFNDPILSGDETQSCASCHIQTSSFSDPNQFSTGINGSVGFRNASAIINAGWSTSLNWNGSASSLEEQAFEPIRNPNEMNNTWINVENKLNSDSEYMQLFKQAFRIEYIDSIH
;
A
#
# COMPACT_ATOMS: atom_id res chain seq x y z
N MET A 1 15.06 -41.85 -49.97
CA MET A 1 15.70 -40.52 -49.65
C MET A 1 14.68 -39.44 -49.31
N ARG A 2 13.60 -39.22 -50.05
CA ARG A 2 12.56 -38.19 -49.74
C ARG A 2 11.81 -38.39 -48.41
N ILE A 3 11.49 -39.65 -48.02
CA ILE A 3 10.79 -39.97 -46.73
C ILE A 3 11.68 -39.72 -45.52
N VAL A 4 12.99 -40.00 -45.62
CA VAL A 4 13.94 -39.76 -44.50
C VAL A 4 14.16 -38.28 -44.28
N ILE A 5 14.16 -37.46 -45.30
CA ILE A 5 14.27 -36.01 -45.20
C ILE A 5 13.02 -35.40 -44.56
N LEU A 6 11.83 -35.88 -44.87
CA LEU A 6 10.56 -35.47 -44.27
C LEU A 6 10.49 -35.82 -42.78
N LEU A 7 10.98 -36.99 -42.37
CA LEU A 7 11.07 -37.40 -40.96
C LEU A 7 12.10 -36.55 -40.15
N ILE A 8 13.22 -36.18 -40.74
CA ILE A 8 14.22 -35.33 -40.11
C ILE A 8 13.71 -33.90 -39.94
N CYS A 9 12.98 -33.35 -40.93
CA CYS A 9 12.33 -32.04 -40.79
C CYS A 9 11.21 -32.03 -39.73
N LEU A 10 10.50 -33.14 -39.54
CA LEU A 10 9.44 -33.25 -38.51
C LEU A 10 10.03 -33.33 -37.11
N ILE A 11 11.20 -33.91 -36.93
CA ILE A 11 11.89 -34.00 -35.62
C ILE A 11 12.50 -32.67 -35.20
N ILE A 12 12.97 -31.86 -36.15
CA ILE A 12 13.56 -30.53 -35.85
C ILE A 12 12.50 -29.52 -35.41
N SER A 13 11.23 -29.67 -35.82
CA SER A 13 10.13 -28.79 -35.38
C SER A 13 9.65 -29.04 -33.95
N LEU A 14 10.15 -30.06 -33.26
CA LEU A 14 9.80 -30.38 -31.87
C LEU A 14 10.82 -29.88 -30.82
N ILE A 15 11.89 -29.19 -31.24
CA ILE A 15 12.76 -28.51 -30.32
C ILE A 15 12.06 -27.22 -29.91
N SER A 16 11.06 -27.33 -29.01
CA SER A 16 10.50 -26.19 -28.32
C SER A 16 11.66 -25.53 -27.56
N CYS A 17 12.09 -24.38 -28.02
CA CYS A 17 13.06 -23.56 -27.30
C CYS A 17 12.41 -23.13 -25.99
N LYS A 18 12.74 -23.81 -24.89
CA LYS A 18 12.25 -23.41 -23.57
C LYS A 18 12.85 -22.04 -23.27
N LYS A 19 12.02 -21.02 -23.21
CA LYS A 19 12.46 -19.69 -22.82
C LYS A 19 12.85 -19.68 -21.36
N GLU A 20 14.04 -19.19 -21.05
CA GLU A 20 14.56 -19.01 -19.69
C GLU A 20 14.54 -17.53 -19.31
N GLY A 21 14.30 -17.22 -18.04
CA GLY A 21 14.24 -15.86 -17.52
C GLY A 21 13.69 -15.82 -16.10
N CYS A 22 13.21 -14.67 -15.67
CA CYS A 22 12.56 -14.52 -14.38
C CYS A 22 11.10 -14.97 -14.43
N VAL A 23 10.74 -15.92 -13.55
CA VAL A 23 9.39 -16.49 -13.40
C VAL A 23 8.66 -15.96 -12.16
N ASP A 24 9.30 -15.07 -11.39
CA ASP A 24 8.72 -14.52 -10.16
C ASP A 24 7.89 -13.26 -10.49
N PRO A 25 6.57 -13.28 -10.30
CA PRO A 25 5.70 -12.15 -10.61
C PRO A 25 6.02 -10.86 -9.83
N ILE A 26 6.66 -10.98 -8.66
CA ILE A 26 7.09 -9.82 -7.86
C ILE A 26 8.28 -9.10 -8.49
N ALA A 27 9.08 -9.79 -9.32
CA ALA A 27 10.25 -9.21 -9.95
C ALA A 27 9.89 -8.13 -10.98
N THR A 28 10.77 -7.14 -11.13
CA THR A 28 10.62 -6.05 -12.09
C THR A 28 10.74 -6.50 -13.55
N ASN A 29 11.50 -7.59 -13.75
CA ASN A 29 11.76 -8.21 -15.06
C ASN A 29 11.03 -9.56 -15.24
N TYR A 30 9.91 -9.76 -14.51
CA TYR A 30 9.04 -10.91 -14.71
C TYR A 30 8.57 -11.05 -16.16
N ASN A 31 8.60 -12.27 -16.68
CA ASN A 31 8.10 -12.56 -18.00
C ASN A 31 7.18 -13.81 -17.97
N PRO A 32 5.85 -13.64 -18.16
CA PRO A 32 4.89 -14.75 -18.07
C PRO A 32 5.06 -15.80 -19.18
N GLU A 33 5.82 -15.51 -20.24
CA GLU A 33 6.11 -16.48 -21.31
C GLU A 33 7.27 -17.43 -20.99
N VAL A 34 7.94 -17.20 -19.85
CA VAL A 34 9.10 -17.98 -19.40
C VAL A 34 8.65 -19.05 -18.42
N HIS A 35 9.20 -20.25 -18.57
CA HIS A 35 8.83 -21.40 -17.74
C HIS A 35 10.03 -21.98 -16.97
N ILE A 36 11.25 -21.50 -17.23
CA ILE A 36 12.47 -21.92 -16.52
C ILE A 36 13.09 -20.68 -15.89
N ASN A 37 13.14 -20.69 -14.56
CA ASN A 37 13.84 -19.64 -13.82
C ASN A 37 15.36 -19.81 -14.00
N ASN A 38 16.01 -18.80 -14.56
CA ASN A 38 17.46 -18.76 -14.75
C ASN A 38 18.20 -17.95 -13.66
N GLY A 39 17.47 -17.52 -12.59
CA GLY A 39 18.02 -16.71 -11.50
C GLY A 39 18.22 -15.22 -11.83
N SER A 40 17.68 -14.74 -12.96
CA SER A 40 17.84 -13.35 -13.39
C SER A 40 16.80 -12.40 -12.81
N CYS A 41 16.02 -12.82 -11.79
CA CYS A 41 15.00 -11.97 -11.20
C CYS A 41 15.61 -10.72 -10.53
N GLU A 42 15.08 -9.56 -10.89
CA GLU A 42 15.43 -8.27 -10.31
C GLU A 42 14.23 -7.76 -9.50
N TYR A 43 14.52 -7.15 -8.35
CA TYR A 43 13.46 -6.65 -7.47
C TYR A 43 13.67 -5.17 -7.17
N PHE A 44 12.58 -4.46 -6.90
CA PHE A 44 12.69 -3.11 -6.37
C PHE A 44 13.50 -3.13 -5.07
N SER A 45 14.45 -2.22 -4.94
CA SER A 45 15.14 -1.95 -3.68
C SER A 45 14.46 -0.78 -2.98
N THR A 46 14.16 -0.94 -1.71
CA THR A 46 13.65 0.17 -0.89
C THR A 46 14.80 0.98 -0.30
N THR A 47 14.58 2.29 -0.16
CA THR A 47 15.54 3.22 0.42
C THR A 47 15.12 3.57 1.84
N ASN A 48 16.02 3.42 2.81
CA ASN A 48 15.69 3.78 4.20
C ASN A 48 15.30 5.25 4.32
N TYR A 49 14.17 5.50 4.99
CA TYR A 49 13.74 6.84 5.34
C TYR A 49 14.32 7.21 6.71
N ASN A 50 15.10 8.28 6.76
CA ASN A 50 15.70 8.74 8.00
C ASN A 50 14.70 9.58 8.80
N VAL A 51 14.17 9.02 9.88
CA VAL A 51 13.30 9.74 10.82
C VAL A 51 14.16 10.64 11.69
N ILE A 52 13.95 11.96 11.58
CA ILE A 52 14.63 12.93 12.46
C ILE A 52 13.92 12.95 13.80
N THR A 53 14.56 12.37 14.82
CA THR A 53 14.03 12.43 16.20
C THR A 53 14.20 13.85 16.75
N PRO A 54 13.12 14.52 17.21
CA PRO A 54 13.24 15.83 17.83
C PRO A 54 14.10 15.78 19.10
N ASN A 55 14.78 16.89 19.40
CA ASN A 55 15.62 16.96 20.59
C ASN A 55 14.78 16.72 21.88
N GLY A 56 15.23 15.81 22.71
CA GLY A 56 14.52 15.43 23.95
C GLY A 56 13.46 14.31 23.78
N PHE A 57 13.23 13.85 22.54
CA PHE A 57 12.35 12.69 22.29
C PHE A 57 13.16 11.39 22.32
N PRO A 58 12.58 10.27 22.77
CA PRO A 58 13.19 8.95 22.57
C PRO A 58 13.20 8.58 21.08
N ASN A 59 13.96 7.56 20.71
CA ASN A 59 13.85 7.00 19.36
C ASN A 59 12.44 6.47 19.13
N MET A 60 11.88 6.77 17.95
CA MET A 60 10.57 6.26 17.55
C MET A 60 10.63 4.75 17.38
N LEU A 61 9.63 4.05 17.93
CA LEU A 61 9.47 2.61 17.72
C LEU A 61 8.90 2.40 16.32
N ILE A 62 9.67 1.74 15.47
CA ILE A 62 9.28 1.39 14.10
C ILE A 62 9.01 -0.11 14.07
N PRO A 63 7.82 -0.57 13.63
CA PRO A 63 7.53 -2.00 13.51
C PRO A 63 8.48 -2.67 12.52
N GLU A 64 8.96 -3.87 12.83
CA GLU A 64 9.86 -4.64 11.95
C GLU A 64 9.20 -5.00 10.61
N ASN A 65 7.88 -5.26 10.66
CA ASN A 65 7.09 -5.61 9.48
C ASN A 65 6.61 -4.39 8.68
N ASN A 66 6.80 -3.16 9.20
CA ASN A 66 6.49 -1.91 8.50
C ASN A 66 7.66 -0.92 8.61
N PRO A 67 8.81 -1.22 8.00
CA PRO A 67 10.01 -0.37 8.08
C PRO A 67 9.78 0.95 7.36
N MET A 68 10.37 2.03 7.91
CA MET A 68 10.33 3.35 7.28
C MET A 68 11.21 3.38 6.03
N THR A 69 10.58 3.44 4.87
CA THR A 69 11.25 3.58 3.57
C THR A 69 10.75 4.82 2.83
N ILE A 70 11.56 5.37 1.92
CA ILE A 70 11.15 6.53 1.09
C ILE A 70 9.91 6.16 0.28
N GLU A 71 9.88 4.97 -0.29
CA GLU A 71 8.79 4.44 -1.10
C GLU A 71 7.51 4.24 -0.25
N GLY A 72 7.63 3.67 0.95
CA GLY A 72 6.51 3.49 1.87
C GLY A 72 5.94 4.82 2.36
N VAL A 73 6.80 5.79 2.71
CA VAL A 73 6.37 7.14 3.11
C VAL A 73 5.67 7.87 1.96
N ALA A 74 6.17 7.74 0.73
CA ALA A 74 5.54 8.35 -0.44
C ALA A 74 4.16 7.73 -0.72
N LEU A 75 4.03 6.41 -0.64
CA LEU A 75 2.76 5.69 -0.76
C LEU A 75 1.78 6.12 0.34
N GLY A 76 2.20 6.12 1.61
CA GLY A 76 1.37 6.54 2.74
C GLY A 76 0.89 7.99 2.60
N LYS A 77 1.76 8.89 2.14
CA LYS A 77 1.39 10.28 1.84
C LYS A 77 0.35 10.37 0.72
N LYS A 78 0.46 9.56 -0.34
CA LYS A 78 -0.53 9.50 -1.41
C LYS A 78 -1.88 9.02 -0.86
N LEU A 79 -1.90 7.88 -0.16
CA LEU A 79 -3.11 7.32 0.45
C LEU A 79 -3.79 8.30 1.44
N PHE A 80 -3.02 9.02 2.23
CA PHE A 80 -3.53 10.01 3.18
C PHE A 80 -4.29 11.16 2.49
N ASN A 81 -3.88 11.53 1.29
CA ASN A 81 -4.49 12.64 0.54
C ASN A 81 -5.51 12.19 -0.50
N ASP A 82 -5.56 10.91 -0.82
CA ASP A 82 -6.42 10.37 -1.87
C ASP A 82 -7.77 9.91 -1.30
N PRO A 83 -8.91 10.31 -1.88
CA PRO A 83 -10.22 9.88 -1.43
C PRO A 83 -10.57 8.42 -1.77
N ILE A 84 -9.73 7.68 -2.47
CA ILE A 84 -9.97 6.29 -2.91
C ILE A 84 -10.35 5.35 -1.76
N LEU A 85 -9.89 5.64 -0.52
CA LEU A 85 -10.16 4.83 0.66
C LEU A 85 -11.59 5.00 1.17
N SER A 86 -12.31 6.08 0.84
CA SER A 86 -13.69 6.27 1.26
C SER A 86 -14.69 5.52 0.36
N GLY A 87 -15.87 5.24 0.89
CA GLY A 87 -16.88 4.44 0.20
C GLY A 87 -17.35 5.04 -1.14
N ASP A 88 -17.46 6.36 -1.19
CA ASP A 88 -17.90 7.13 -2.36
C ASP A 88 -16.79 7.97 -3.02
N GLU A 89 -15.55 7.82 -2.57
CA GLU A 89 -14.38 8.55 -3.08
C GLU A 89 -14.48 10.07 -2.97
N THR A 90 -15.21 10.58 -1.97
CA THR A 90 -15.33 12.02 -1.73
C THR A 90 -14.46 12.52 -0.58
N GLN A 91 -13.90 11.62 0.24
CA GLN A 91 -13.22 11.99 1.48
C GLN A 91 -11.90 11.24 1.64
N SER A 92 -10.87 11.96 2.04
CA SER A 92 -9.54 11.43 2.39
C SER A 92 -9.24 11.64 3.89
N CYS A 93 -8.16 11.08 4.40
CA CYS A 93 -7.67 11.39 5.74
C CYS A 93 -7.37 12.90 5.90
N ALA A 94 -6.80 13.53 4.86
CA ALA A 94 -6.51 14.95 4.84
C ALA A 94 -7.76 15.84 4.91
N SER A 95 -8.96 15.32 4.64
CA SER A 95 -10.22 16.07 4.74
C SER A 95 -10.55 16.44 6.19
N CYS A 96 -10.17 15.59 7.17
CA CYS A 96 -10.36 15.81 8.60
C CYS A 96 -9.07 16.16 9.34
N HIS A 97 -7.92 15.77 8.81
CA HIS A 97 -6.60 16.07 9.37
C HIS A 97 -5.90 17.14 8.54
N ILE A 98 -6.40 18.38 8.66
CA ILE A 98 -6.00 19.52 7.83
C ILE A 98 -4.65 20.06 8.30
N GLN A 99 -3.65 20.06 7.43
CA GLN A 99 -2.28 20.47 7.75
C GLN A 99 -2.17 21.88 8.35
N THR A 100 -2.92 22.84 7.82
CA THR A 100 -2.94 24.23 8.32
C THR A 100 -3.63 24.37 9.69
N SER A 101 -4.35 23.33 10.14
CA SER A 101 -4.99 23.25 11.45
C SER A 101 -4.26 22.27 12.37
N SER A 102 -2.94 22.15 12.24
CA SER A 102 -2.11 21.21 13.02
C SER A 102 -2.51 19.75 12.81
N PHE A 103 -2.92 19.39 11.62
CA PHE A 103 -3.46 18.06 11.26
C PHE A 103 -4.66 17.64 12.14
N SER A 104 -5.51 18.59 12.49
CA SER A 104 -6.80 18.41 13.15
C SER A 104 -7.90 19.07 12.30
N ASP A 105 -9.17 18.89 12.65
CA ASP A 105 -10.29 19.61 12.04
C ASP A 105 -10.53 20.92 12.79
N PRO A 106 -10.61 22.09 12.10
CA PRO A 106 -10.95 23.36 12.74
C PRO A 106 -12.40 23.42 13.25
N ASN A 107 -13.27 22.54 12.75
CA ASN A 107 -14.64 22.41 13.24
C ASN A 107 -14.66 21.55 14.53
N GLN A 108 -15.68 21.74 15.36
CA GLN A 108 -15.86 20.96 16.57
C GLN A 108 -15.99 19.46 16.27
N PHE A 109 -16.67 19.11 15.20
CA PHE A 109 -16.85 17.74 14.72
C PHE A 109 -16.58 17.68 13.23
N SER A 110 -15.91 16.63 12.80
CA SER A 110 -15.68 16.36 11.38
C SER A 110 -16.94 15.86 10.72
N THR A 111 -17.07 16.19 9.43
CA THR A 111 -18.15 15.70 8.59
C THR A 111 -17.63 14.56 7.73
N GLY A 112 -18.25 13.38 7.86
CA GLY A 112 -17.99 12.21 7.05
C GLY A 112 -18.72 12.23 5.72
N ILE A 113 -18.60 11.13 4.96
CA ILE A 113 -19.36 10.97 3.72
C ILE A 113 -20.86 11.05 3.98
N ASN A 114 -21.66 11.42 2.97
CA ASN A 114 -23.11 11.63 3.09
C ASN A 114 -23.51 12.71 4.10
N GLY A 115 -22.60 13.58 4.53
CA GLY A 115 -22.90 14.62 5.51
C GLY A 115 -23.06 14.13 6.94
N SER A 116 -22.65 12.90 7.24
CA SER A 116 -22.63 12.36 8.60
C SER A 116 -21.69 13.19 9.48
N VAL A 117 -22.10 13.45 10.72
CA VAL A 117 -21.29 14.24 11.67
C VAL A 117 -20.80 13.35 12.80
N GLY A 118 -19.51 13.41 13.07
CA GLY A 118 -18.88 12.70 14.18
C GLY A 118 -19.30 13.22 15.56
N PHE A 119 -18.85 12.54 16.60
CA PHE A 119 -19.15 12.93 18.01
C PHE A 119 -17.95 13.54 18.73
N ARG A 120 -16.78 13.55 18.09
CA ARG A 120 -15.54 14.07 18.64
C ARG A 120 -14.80 14.83 17.55
N ASN A 121 -13.94 15.77 17.95
CA ASN A 121 -13.02 16.44 17.05
C ASN A 121 -11.97 15.46 16.55
N ALA A 122 -11.50 15.62 15.30
CA ALA A 122 -10.37 14.86 14.79
C ALA A 122 -9.13 15.19 15.60
N SER A 123 -8.49 14.17 16.16
CA SER A 123 -7.25 14.33 16.95
C SER A 123 -6.14 14.87 16.05
N ALA A 124 -5.32 15.78 16.59
CA ALA A 124 -4.11 16.21 15.89
C ALA A 124 -3.15 15.01 15.77
N ILE A 125 -2.63 14.78 14.55
CA ILE A 125 -1.68 13.68 14.29
C ILE A 125 -0.20 14.13 14.31
N ILE A 126 0.10 15.22 15.04
CA ILE A 126 1.46 15.69 15.24
C ILE A 126 2.18 14.73 16.18
N ASN A 127 3.37 14.28 15.77
CA ASN A 127 4.21 13.36 16.56
C ASN A 127 3.51 12.05 16.96
N ALA A 128 2.49 11.63 16.23
CA ALA A 128 1.68 10.45 16.55
C ALA A 128 2.51 9.15 16.64
N GLY A 129 3.65 9.06 15.93
CA GLY A 129 4.55 7.91 16.02
C GLY A 129 5.23 7.70 17.40
N TRP A 130 5.16 8.67 18.31
CA TRP A 130 5.64 8.53 19.68
C TRP A 130 4.52 8.27 20.69
N SER A 131 3.26 8.23 20.24
CA SER A 131 2.13 7.97 21.10
C SER A 131 2.05 6.47 21.44
N THR A 132 1.78 6.17 22.70
CA THR A 132 1.60 4.79 23.19
C THR A 132 0.16 4.31 23.12
N SER A 133 -0.78 5.22 22.87
CA SER A 133 -2.20 4.93 22.64
C SER A 133 -2.80 6.04 21.78
N LEU A 134 -3.72 5.67 20.92
CA LEU A 134 -4.33 6.54 19.94
C LEU A 134 -5.85 6.56 20.13
N ASN A 135 -6.52 7.45 19.42
CA ASN A 135 -7.90 7.84 19.65
C ASN A 135 -8.11 8.53 21.03
N TRP A 136 -9.21 9.26 21.18
CA TRP A 136 -9.53 9.98 22.43
C TRP A 136 -9.73 9.07 23.67
N ASN A 137 -10.04 7.80 23.42
CA ASN A 137 -10.26 6.80 24.47
C ASN A 137 -9.10 5.81 24.60
N GLY A 138 -8.03 5.96 23.84
CA GLY A 138 -6.89 5.05 23.86
C GLY A 138 -7.18 3.67 23.28
N SER A 139 -8.18 3.54 22.40
CA SER A 139 -8.63 2.23 21.86
C SER A 139 -7.67 1.60 20.88
N ALA A 140 -6.78 2.36 20.25
CA ALA A 140 -5.78 1.85 19.32
C ALA A 140 -4.38 1.92 19.90
N SER A 141 -3.62 0.84 19.78
CA SER A 141 -2.26 0.68 20.33
C SER A 141 -1.16 1.01 19.33
N SER A 142 -1.49 1.13 18.04
CA SER A 142 -0.56 1.49 16.97
C SER A 142 -1.25 2.35 15.92
N LEU A 143 -0.45 3.01 15.06
CA LEU A 143 -0.98 3.81 13.93
C LEU A 143 -1.65 2.91 12.90
N GLU A 144 -1.11 1.72 12.68
CA GLU A 144 -1.70 0.72 11.79
C GLU A 144 -3.10 0.33 12.27
N GLU A 145 -3.26 0.01 13.55
CA GLU A 145 -4.56 -0.32 14.13
C GLU A 145 -5.54 0.86 14.05
N GLN A 146 -5.07 2.07 14.35
CA GLN A 146 -5.90 3.27 14.31
C GLN A 146 -6.43 3.55 12.90
N ALA A 147 -5.60 3.38 11.86
CA ALA A 147 -5.99 3.66 10.48
C ALA A 147 -7.15 2.77 9.98
N PHE A 148 -7.38 1.62 10.60
CA PHE A 148 -8.49 0.73 10.26
C PHE A 148 -9.87 1.27 10.63
N GLU A 149 -9.98 2.05 11.71
CA GLU A 149 -11.27 2.48 12.23
C GLU A 149 -11.98 3.50 11.34
N PRO A 150 -11.35 4.62 10.90
CA PRO A 150 -12.01 5.64 10.09
C PRO A 150 -12.55 5.11 8.77
N ILE A 151 -11.83 4.17 8.16
CA ILE A 151 -12.24 3.59 6.87
C ILE A 151 -13.58 2.86 7.00
N ARG A 152 -13.77 2.11 8.08
CA ARG A 152 -14.99 1.33 8.31
C ARG A 152 -16.11 2.09 9.00
N ASN A 153 -15.79 3.22 9.64
CA ASN A 153 -16.77 3.97 10.40
C ASN A 153 -17.85 4.58 9.46
N PRO A 154 -19.14 4.24 9.65
CA PRO A 154 -20.21 4.76 8.79
C PRO A 154 -20.40 6.28 8.90
N ASN A 155 -19.92 6.90 9.97
CA ASN A 155 -19.95 8.36 10.13
C ASN A 155 -18.71 9.07 9.60
N GLU A 156 -17.74 8.33 9.05
CA GLU A 156 -16.50 8.87 8.49
C GLU A 156 -16.35 8.44 7.02
N MET A 157 -15.55 7.43 6.70
CA MET A 157 -15.29 7.01 5.32
C MET A 157 -16.25 5.92 4.81
N ASN A 158 -16.98 5.24 5.69
CA ASN A 158 -18.04 4.25 5.40
C ASN A 158 -17.70 3.28 4.27
N ASN A 159 -16.57 2.60 4.40
CA ASN A 159 -16.08 1.63 3.41
C ASN A 159 -15.88 0.25 4.05
N THR A 160 -15.62 -0.75 3.23
CA THR A 160 -15.18 -2.09 3.65
C THR A 160 -13.78 -2.38 3.14
N TRP A 161 -13.01 -3.19 3.86
CA TRP A 161 -11.67 -3.57 3.42
C TRP A 161 -11.69 -4.27 2.08
N ILE A 162 -12.64 -5.17 1.84
CA ILE A 162 -12.81 -5.84 0.54
C ILE A 162 -12.96 -4.82 -0.60
N ASN A 163 -13.73 -3.75 -0.39
CA ASN A 163 -13.89 -2.72 -1.41
C ASN A 163 -12.62 -1.89 -1.60
N VAL A 164 -11.91 -1.54 -0.51
CA VAL A 164 -10.61 -0.87 -0.56
C VAL A 164 -9.60 -1.71 -1.34
N GLU A 165 -9.45 -2.99 -0.97
CA GLU A 165 -8.56 -3.94 -1.66
C GLU A 165 -8.89 -4.02 -3.16
N ASN A 166 -10.17 -4.16 -3.52
CA ASN A 166 -10.59 -4.21 -4.92
C ASN A 166 -10.25 -2.94 -5.69
N LYS A 167 -10.48 -1.77 -5.10
CA LYS A 167 -10.14 -0.48 -5.72
C LYS A 167 -8.64 -0.36 -5.96
N LEU A 168 -7.83 -0.59 -4.93
CA LEU A 168 -6.38 -0.46 -5.01
C LEU A 168 -5.76 -1.50 -5.96
N ASN A 169 -6.23 -2.75 -5.95
CA ASN A 169 -5.76 -3.78 -6.88
C ASN A 169 -6.20 -3.54 -8.33
N SER A 170 -7.27 -2.78 -8.55
CA SER A 170 -7.73 -2.40 -9.90
C SER A 170 -6.99 -1.19 -10.47
N ASP A 171 -6.29 -0.44 -9.64
CA ASP A 171 -5.51 0.74 -10.02
C ASP A 171 -4.04 0.37 -10.25
N SER A 172 -3.60 0.52 -11.50
CA SER A 172 -2.24 0.15 -11.90
C SER A 172 -1.16 1.01 -11.23
N GLU A 173 -1.45 2.27 -10.88
CA GLU A 173 -0.51 3.15 -10.19
C GLU A 173 -0.33 2.67 -8.75
N TYR A 174 -1.43 2.36 -8.02
CA TYR A 174 -1.34 1.82 -6.67
C TYR A 174 -0.64 0.47 -6.65
N MET A 175 -0.96 -0.44 -7.56
CA MET A 175 -0.27 -1.72 -7.67
C MET A 175 1.24 -1.55 -7.84
N GLN A 176 1.67 -0.60 -8.67
CA GLN A 176 3.09 -0.31 -8.84
C GLN A 176 3.73 0.26 -7.56
N LEU A 177 3.06 1.22 -6.90
CA LEU A 177 3.56 1.83 -5.67
C LEU A 177 3.68 0.83 -4.52
N PHE A 178 2.68 -0.03 -4.33
CA PHE A 178 2.71 -1.09 -3.33
C PHE A 178 3.82 -2.11 -3.66
N LYS A 179 3.97 -2.51 -4.91
CA LYS A 179 5.05 -3.39 -5.35
C LYS A 179 6.44 -2.78 -5.07
N GLN A 180 6.60 -1.47 -5.25
CA GLN A 180 7.83 -0.76 -4.93
C GLN A 180 8.11 -0.72 -3.43
N ALA A 181 7.09 -0.44 -2.61
CA ALA A 181 7.22 -0.27 -1.17
C ALA A 181 7.36 -1.60 -0.41
N PHE A 182 6.57 -2.62 -0.81
CA PHE A 182 6.39 -3.85 -0.04
C PHE A 182 6.73 -5.14 -0.81
N ARG A 183 7.02 -5.08 -2.11
CA ARG A 183 7.31 -6.24 -2.97
C ARG A 183 6.19 -7.27 -2.97
N ILE A 184 4.95 -6.83 -3.12
CA ILE A 184 3.76 -7.67 -3.15
C ILE A 184 3.11 -7.70 -4.53
N GLU A 185 2.38 -8.77 -4.84
CA GLU A 185 1.59 -8.91 -6.07
C GLU A 185 0.13 -8.54 -5.89
N TYR A 186 -0.34 -8.58 -4.66
CA TYR A 186 -1.73 -8.32 -4.31
C TYR A 186 -1.79 -7.51 -3.03
N ILE A 187 -2.60 -6.45 -3.04
CA ILE A 187 -2.80 -5.56 -1.91
C ILE A 187 -3.94 -6.14 -1.07
N ASP A 188 -3.66 -6.40 0.19
CA ASP A 188 -4.62 -6.81 1.19
C ASP A 188 -4.54 -5.93 2.44
N SER A 189 -5.39 -6.19 3.43
CA SER A 189 -5.46 -5.40 4.66
C SER A 189 -4.27 -5.60 5.62
N ILE A 190 -3.28 -6.39 5.27
CA ILE A 190 -2.06 -6.60 6.08
C ILE A 190 -0.92 -5.69 5.61
N HIS A 191 -1.00 -5.19 4.36
CA HIS A 191 0.02 -4.36 3.71
C HIS A 191 -0.38 -2.91 3.58
#